data_8fe64b78533260bc435768f0759805d2
#
_entry.id   8fe64b78533260bc435768f0759805d2
#
_cell.length_a   1.000
_cell.length_b   1.000
_cell.length_c   1.000
_cell.angle_alpha   90.00
_cell.angle_beta   90.00
_cell.angle_gamma   90.00
#
_symmetry.space_group_name_H-M   'P 1'
#
loop_
_entity.id
_entity.type
_entity.pdbx_description
1 polymer ?
#
loop_
_entity_poly.entity_id
_entity_poly.type
_entity_poly.pdbx_seq_one_letter_code
_entity_poly.pdbx_strand_id
1 'polypeptide(L)'
;HLAAGPELVDFCRHLGGCRTGQAKTSPGFKLAARWIIHTVGPVWRGGEVGEPEALASCYRESLMRADEVGARSIAFPAISTGVFGYPAQPAARIAVETVLSTSTSVSLVRFVCFSRDDLDLYTVLLADLVR
;
A
#
# COMPACT_ATOMS: atom_id res chain seq x y z
N HIS A 1 -14.05 -1.75 3.53
CA HIS A 1 -14.73 -2.85 4.24
C HIS A 1 -16.17 -3.05 3.76
N LEU A 2 -16.90 -1.96 3.48
CA LEU A 2 -18.30 -2.07 3.04
C LEU A 2 -18.45 -2.85 1.72
N ALA A 3 -17.56 -2.63 0.76
CA ALA A 3 -17.62 -3.31 -0.54
C ALA A 3 -17.34 -4.81 -0.42
N ALA A 4 -16.49 -5.23 0.51
CA ALA A 4 -16.16 -6.63 0.72
C ALA A 4 -17.22 -7.38 1.56
N GLY A 5 -18.09 -6.65 2.25
CA GLY A 5 -19.16 -7.22 3.06
C GLY A 5 -18.80 -7.46 4.52
N PRO A 6 -19.77 -7.91 5.34
CA PRO A 6 -19.57 -8.07 6.79
C PRO A 6 -18.56 -9.16 7.16
N GLU A 7 -18.37 -10.16 6.32
CA GLU A 7 -17.41 -11.24 6.58
C GLU A 7 -15.98 -10.71 6.70
N LEU A 8 -15.62 -9.69 5.92
CA LEU A 8 -14.30 -9.07 6.02
C LEU A 8 -14.12 -8.39 7.37
N VAL A 9 -15.11 -7.66 7.86
CA VAL A 9 -15.05 -6.99 9.16
C VAL A 9 -14.82 -8.02 10.27
N ASP A 10 -15.57 -9.11 10.26
CA ASP A 10 -15.41 -10.18 11.24
C ASP A 10 -14.02 -10.82 11.14
N PHE A 11 -13.55 -11.09 9.94
CA PHE A 11 -12.22 -11.68 9.73
C PHE A 11 -11.13 -10.75 10.29
N CYS A 12 -11.22 -9.46 10.01
CA CYS A 12 -10.23 -8.48 10.48
C CYS A 12 -10.17 -8.40 12.01
N ARG A 13 -11.29 -8.57 12.70
CA ARG A 13 -11.30 -8.64 14.17
C ARG A 13 -10.44 -9.79 14.69
N HIS A 14 -10.43 -10.92 13.99
CA HIS A 14 -9.65 -12.10 14.37
C HIS A 14 -8.16 -11.98 14.04
N LEU A 15 -7.78 -11.03 13.17
CA LEU A 15 -6.37 -10.79 12.85
C LEU A 15 -5.60 -10.11 13.98
N GLY A 16 -6.30 -9.58 15.00
CA GLY A 16 -5.65 -8.93 16.14
C GLY A 16 -5.05 -7.56 15.85
N GLY A 17 -5.58 -6.86 14.83
CA GLY A 17 -5.08 -5.55 14.43
C GLY A 17 -3.83 -5.63 13.56
N CYS A 18 -3.31 -4.46 13.22
CA CYS A 18 -2.11 -4.31 12.39
C CYS A 18 -1.33 -3.10 12.86
N ARG A 19 -0.05 -3.26 13.13
CA ARG A 19 0.82 -2.16 13.56
C ARG A 19 1.22 -1.30 12.36
N THR A 20 1.53 -0.03 12.62
CA THR A 20 2.06 0.87 11.60
C THR A 20 3.26 0.24 10.90
N GLY A 21 3.25 0.23 9.58
CA GLY A 21 4.32 -0.34 8.76
C GLY A 21 4.23 -1.85 8.54
N GLN A 22 3.30 -2.53 9.18
CA GLN A 22 3.05 -3.96 8.97
C GLN A 22 1.91 -4.19 7.98
N ALA A 23 1.79 -5.42 7.50
CA ALA A 23 0.72 -5.81 6.59
C ALA A 23 0.20 -7.19 6.96
N LYS A 24 -1.11 -7.39 6.80
CA LYS A 24 -1.80 -8.66 7.04
C LYS A 24 -2.75 -8.96 5.90
N THR A 25 -2.90 -10.22 5.56
CA THR A 25 -3.72 -10.67 4.44
C THR A 25 -5.07 -11.20 4.92
N SER A 26 -6.11 -10.92 4.18
CA SER A 26 -7.42 -11.54 4.33
C SER A 26 -7.96 -11.95 2.95
N PRO A 27 -8.96 -12.87 2.90
CA PRO A 27 -9.68 -13.09 1.65
C PRO A 27 -10.42 -11.83 1.19
N GLY A 28 -10.70 -11.73 -0.10
CA GLY A 28 -11.42 -10.60 -0.67
C GLY A 28 -12.92 -10.64 -0.44
N PHE A 29 -13.45 -11.79 -0.05
CA PHE A 29 -14.89 -12.04 0.18
C PHE A 29 -15.73 -11.60 -1.02
N LYS A 30 -16.52 -10.51 -0.90
CA LYS A 30 -17.39 -10.03 -1.99
C LYS A 30 -16.70 -9.17 -3.02
N LEU A 31 -15.41 -8.80 -2.80
CA LEU A 31 -14.67 -8.06 -3.79
C LEU A 31 -14.22 -8.97 -4.94
N ALA A 32 -13.99 -8.37 -6.11
CA ALA A 32 -13.44 -9.10 -7.25
C ALA A 32 -12.01 -9.58 -6.98
N ALA A 33 -11.27 -8.87 -6.12
CA ALA A 33 -9.94 -9.28 -5.72
C ALA A 33 -9.99 -10.55 -4.89
N ARG A 34 -9.06 -11.48 -5.16
CA ARG A 34 -8.95 -12.74 -4.42
C ARG A 34 -8.52 -12.50 -2.97
N TRP A 35 -7.66 -11.55 -2.75
CA TRP A 35 -7.08 -11.22 -1.46
C TRP A 35 -7.15 -9.73 -1.19
N ILE A 36 -7.17 -9.36 0.10
CA ILE A 36 -6.97 -7.99 0.54
C ILE A 36 -5.77 -7.98 1.47
N ILE A 37 -4.85 -7.05 1.23
CA ILE A 37 -3.71 -6.83 2.11
C ILE A 37 -3.98 -5.55 2.88
N HIS A 38 -4.02 -5.67 4.20
CA HIS A 38 -4.27 -4.57 5.11
C HIS A 38 -2.94 -4.07 5.64
N THR A 39 -2.67 -2.79 5.47
CA THR A 39 -1.47 -2.16 6.02
C THR A 39 -1.86 -0.84 6.66
N VAL A 40 -1.11 -0.43 7.68
CA VAL A 40 -1.36 0.82 8.41
C VAL A 40 -0.21 1.77 8.14
N GLY A 41 -0.49 2.82 7.38
CA GLY A 41 0.49 3.85 7.09
C GLY A 41 0.71 4.78 8.29
N PRO A 42 1.86 5.48 8.32
CA PRO A 42 2.14 6.42 9.39
C PRO A 42 1.29 7.69 9.28
N VAL A 43 0.96 8.28 10.42
CA VAL A 43 0.42 9.65 10.48
C VAL A 43 1.60 10.61 10.34
N TRP A 44 1.44 11.63 9.50
CA TRP A 44 2.50 12.63 9.29
C TRP A 44 2.70 13.50 10.53
N ARG A 45 3.93 13.58 11.01
CA ARG A 45 4.31 14.39 12.18
C ARG A 45 5.60 15.17 11.91
N GLY A 46 5.80 15.61 10.66
CA GLY A 46 6.94 16.42 10.26
C GLY A 46 8.08 15.68 9.55
N GLY A 47 8.04 14.36 9.49
CA GLY A 47 9.02 13.56 8.74
C GLY A 47 10.24 13.10 9.53
N GLU A 48 10.33 13.41 10.83
CA GLU A 48 11.53 13.11 11.63
C GLU A 48 11.29 12.05 12.72
N VAL A 49 10.10 11.45 12.76
CA VAL A 49 9.75 10.43 13.77
C VAL A 49 9.52 9.05 13.13
N GLY A 50 10.26 8.76 12.07
CA GLY A 50 10.27 7.44 11.44
C GLY A 50 9.21 7.23 10.37
N GLU A 51 8.50 8.27 9.93
CA GLU A 51 7.44 8.14 8.91
C GLU A 51 7.97 7.60 7.58
N PRO A 52 9.14 8.06 7.04
CA PRO A 52 9.62 7.52 5.78
C PRO A 52 9.88 6.01 5.84
N GLU A 53 10.51 5.52 6.90
CA GLU A 53 10.76 4.09 7.07
C GLU A 53 9.46 3.30 7.26
N ALA A 54 8.51 3.85 8.02
CA ALA A 54 7.23 3.20 8.24
C ALA A 54 6.42 3.12 6.94
N LEU A 55 6.43 4.18 6.12
CA LEU A 55 5.74 4.17 4.83
C LEU A 55 6.38 3.16 3.88
N ALA A 56 7.70 3.16 3.77
CA ALA A 56 8.41 2.17 2.96
C ALA A 56 8.10 0.74 3.41
N SER A 57 8.02 0.52 4.72
CA SER A 57 7.67 -0.78 5.29
C SER A 57 6.27 -1.22 4.86
N CYS A 58 5.30 -0.31 4.77
CA CYS A 58 3.95 -0.65 4.29
C CYS A 58 4.00 -1.28 2.89
N TYR A 59 4.74 -0.68 1.98
CA TYR A 59 4.86 -1.19 0.60
C TYR A 59 5.62 -2.51 0.57
N ARG A 60 6.74 -2.59 1.28
CA ARG A 60 7.59 -3.79 1.32
C ARG A 60 6.86 -4.97 1.95
N GLU A 61 6.23 -4.77 3.11
CA GLU A 61 5.49 -5.82 3.81
C GLU A 61 4.26 -6.26 3.03
N SER A 62 3.61 -5.34 2.33
CA SER A 62 2.48 -5.69 1.46
C SER A 62 2.91 -6.59 0.30
N LEU A 63 4.06 -6.32 -0.31
CA LEU A 63 4.61 -7.18 -1.36
C LEU A 63 4.99 -8.55 -0.81
N MET A 64 5.53 -8.62 0.42
CA MET A 64 5.83 -9.90 1.07
C MET A 64 4.55 -10.71 1.31
N ARG A 65 3.47 -10.07 1.74
CA ARG A 65 2.17 -10.75 1.92
C ARG A 65 1.62 -11.24 0.60
N ALA A 66 1.75 -10.44 -0.47
CA ALA A 66 1.35 -10.84 -1.81
C ALA A 66 2.12 -12.08 -2.28
N ASP A 67 3.42 -12.13 -2.04
CA ASP A 67 4.26 -13.28 -2.38
C ASP A 67 3.81 -14.55 -1.64
N GLU A 68 3.46 -14.43 -0.37
CA GLU A 68 3.01 -15.56 0.45
C GLU A 68 1.76 -16.24 -0.11
N VAL A 69 0.87 -15.49 -0.74
CA VAL A 69 -0.34 -16.05 -1.34
C VAL A 69 -0.21 -16.29 -2.85
N GLY A 70 0.97 -16.11 -3.41
CA GLY A 70 1.23 -16.34 -4.83
C GLY A 70 0.57 -15.31 -5.75
N ALA A 71 0.27 -14.12 -5.27
CA ALA A 71 -0.33 -13.07 -6.08
C ALA A 71 0.66 -12.58 -7.13
N ARG A 72 0.21 -12.39 -8.35
CA ARG A 72 1.03 -11.88 -9.45
C ARG A 72 0.84 -10.40 -9.72
N SER A 73 -0.25 -9.84 -9.21
CA SER A 73 -0.55 -8.43 -9.34
C SER A 73 -1.05 -7.87 -8.01
N ILE A 74 -0.78 -6.59 -7.78
CA ILE A 74 -1.22 -5.88 -6.60
C ILE A 74 -1.56 -4.45 -6.98
N ALA A 75 -2.56 -3.88 -6.33
CA ALA A 75 -2.93 -2.48 -6.50
C ALA A 75 -2.79 -1.76 -5.16
N PHE A 76 -2.13 -0.61 -5.19
CA PHE A 76 -1.92 0.23 -4.02
C PHE A 76 -2.64 1.57 -4.17
N PRO A 77 -3.34 2.05 -3.15
CA PRO A 77 -3.72 3.45 -3.06
C PRO A 77 -2.51 4.29 -2.63
N ALA A 78 -2.69 5.61 -2.58
CA ALA A 78 -1.67 6.51 -2.04
C ALA A 78 -1.70 6.45 -0.50
N ILE A 79 -0.89 5.58 0.08
CA ILE A 79 -0.88 5.32 1.52
C ILE A 79 -0.48 6.59 2.28
N SER A 80 -1.18 6.90 3.37
CA SER A 80 -0.93 8.01 4.31
C SER A 80 -1.18 9.41 3.78
N THR A 81 -1.50 9.61 2.50
CA THR A 81 -1.62 10.95 1.92
C THR A 81 -2.99 11.59 2.09
N GLY A 82 -3.98 10.86 2.59
CA GLY A 82 -5.29 11.40 2.89
C GLY A 82 -5.35 12.02 4.28
N VAL A 83 -6.19 11.46 5.15
CA VAL A 83 -6.42 11.96 6.51
C VAL A 83 -5.13 12.00 7.34
N PHE A 84 -4.19 11.07 7.09
CA PHE A 84 -2.93 11.02 7.82
C PHE A 84 -1.95 12.14 7.45
N GLY A 85 -2.22 12.88 6.37
CA GLY A 85 -1.54 14.14 6.06
C GLY A 85 -0.12 14.03 5.52
N TYR A 86 0.34 12.86 5.11
CA TYR A 86 1.67 12.73 4.52
C TYR A 86 1.71 13.53 3.20
N PRO A 87 2.74 14.39 2.99
CA PRO A 87 2.84 15.13 1.74
C PRO A 87 2.92 14.20 0.53
N ALA A 88 2.16 14.51 -0.52
CA ALA A 88 1.96 13.61 -1.66
C ALA A 88 3.26 13.30 -2.40
N GLN A 89 4.10 14.29 -2.65
CA GLN A 89 5.32 14.11 -3.45
C GLN A 89 6.33 13.17 -2.78
N PRO A 90 6.78 13.41 -1.53
CA PRO A 90 7.69 12.47 -0.89
C PRO A 90 7.05 11.10 -0.65
N ALA A 91 5.76 11.03 -0.38
CA ALA A 91 5.07 9.75 -0.20
C ALA A 91 5.08 8.93 -1.50
N ALA A 92 4.76 9.55 -2.62
CA ALA A 92 4.76 8.88 -3.93
C ALA A 92 6.16 8.39 -4.30
N ARG A 93 7.18 9.19 -4.02
CA ARG A 93 8.57 8.80 -4.28
C ARG A 93 8.96 7.56 -3.48
N ILE A 94 8.62 7.52 -2.20
CA ILE A 94 8.88 6.37 -1.34
C ILE A 94 8.14 5.13 -1.89
N ALA A 95 6.89 5.28 -2.30
CA ALA A 95 6.10 4.19 -2.87
C ALA A 95 6.79 3.57 -4.09
N VAL A 96 7.15 4.40 -5.06
CA VAL A 96 7.77 3.93 -6.31
C VAL A 96 9.16 3.35 -6.05
N GLU A 97 10.01 4.04 -5.30
CA GLU A 97 11.35 3.57 -4.99
C GLU A 97 11.34 2.26 -4.22
N THR A 98 10.45 2.11 -3.23
CA THR A 98 10.37 0.89 -2.43
C THR A 98 9.90 -0.29 -3.27
N VAL A 99 8.88 -0.10 -4.10
CA VAL A 99 8.39 -1.17 -4.98
C VAL A 99 9.49 -1.61 -5.95
N LEU A 100 10.21 -0.67 -6.56
CA LEU A 100 11.27 -0.99 -7.50
C LEU A 100 12.46 -1.70 -6.85
N SER A 101 12.75 -1.40 -5.59
CA SER A 101 13.90 -1.96 -4.88
C SER A 101 13.58 -3.25 -4.12
N THR A 102 12.31 -3.64 -4.01
CA THR A 102 11.90 -4.84 -3.30
C THR A 102 11.93 -6.05 -4.22
N SER A 103 12.62 -7.10 -3.79
CA SER A 103 12.60 -8.39 -4.50
C SER A 103 11.25 -9.07 -4.25
N THR A 104 10.52 -9.36 -5.32
CA THR A 104 9.17 -9.92 -5.23
C THR A 104 8.82 -10.72 -6.47
N SER A 105 7.92 -11.69 -6.32
CA SER A 105 7.35 -12.45 -7.43
C SER A 105 6.18 -11.74 -8.08
N VAL A 106 5.71 -10.63 -7.52
CA VAL A 106 4.67 -9.80 -8.13
C VAL A 106 5.20 -9.21 -9.42
N SER A 107 4.49 -9.44 -10.53
CA SER A 107 4.93 -8.97 -11.85
C SER A 107 4.26 -7.68 -12.30
N LEU A 108 3.15 -7.30 -11.66
CA LEU A 108 2.41 -6.09 -12.01
C LEU A 108 1.99 -5.36 -10.74
N VAL A 109 2.45 -4.13 -10.58
CA VAL A 109 2.02 -3.23 -9.51
C VAL A 109 1.28 -2.06 -10.12
N ARG A 110 0.07 -1.80 -9.65
CA ARG A 110 -0.73 -0.64 -10.04
C ARG A 110 -0.80 0.34 -8.90
N PHE A 111 -0.50 1.60 -9.18
CA PHE A 111 -0.74 2.69 -8.24
C PHE A 111 -2.06 3.35 -8.61
N VAL A 112 -3.05 3.23 -7.73
CA VAL A 112 -4.40 3.75 -7.96
C VAL A 112 -4.45 5.19 -7.46
N CYS A 113 -4.69 6.12 -8.37
CA CYS A 113 -4.71 7.55 -8.08
C CYS A 113 -6.14 8.06 -8.09
N PHE A 114 -6.51 8.84 -7.06
CA PHE A 114 -7.86 9.39 -6.91
C PHE A 114 -7.97 10.84 -7.34
N SER A 115 -6.86 11.48 -7.75
CA SER A 115 -6.84 12.84 -8.26
C SER A 115 -5.94 12.93 -9.49
N ARG A 116 -6.18 13.96 -10.30
CA ARG A 116 -5.34 14.24 -11.46
C ARG A 116 -3.91 14.59 -11.04
N ASP A 117 -3.77 15.33 -9.95
CA ASP A 117 -2.46 15.72 -9.44
C ASP A 117 -1.65 14.50 -9.03
N ASP A 118 -2.26 13.52 -8.35
CA ASP A 118 -1.58 12.28 -8.00
C ASP A 118 -1.20 11.48 -9.25
N LEU A 119 -2.09 11.40 -10.23
CA LEU A 119 -1.81 10.69 -11.47
C LEU A 119 -0.60 11.30 -12.19
N ASP A 120 -0.56 12.63 -12.30
CA ASP A 120 0.56 13.33 -12.93
C ASP A 120 1.85 13.10 -12.16
N LEU A 121 1.80 13.14 -10.83
CA LEU A 121 2.95 12.92 -9.97
C LEU A 121 3.54 11.50 -10.14
N TYR A 122 2.70 10.47 -10.09
CA TYR A 122 3.15 9.09 -10.28
C TYR A 122 3.66 8.85 -11.71
N THR A 123 3.03 9.47 -12.70
CA THR A 123 3.47 9.34 -14.10
C THR A 123 4.88 9.88 -14.27
N VAL A 124 5.18 11.05 -13.71
CA VAL A 124 6.52 11.64 -13.77
C VAL A 124 7.54 10.77 -13.02
N LEU A 125 7.21 10.32 -11.81
CA LEU A 125 8.11 9.49 -11.01
C LEU A 125 8.43 8.16 -11.69
N LEU A 126 7.43 7.51 -12.28
CA LEU A 126 7.64 6.25 -13.00
C LEU A 126 8.53 6.45 -14.22
N ALA A 127 8.35 7.55 -14.96
CA ALA A 127 9.20 7.86 -16.11
C ALA A 127 10.66 8.08 -15.70
N ASP A 128 10.88 8.74 -14.55
CA ASP A 128 12.22 9.07 -14.06
C ASP A 128 12.93 7.88 -13.41
N LEU A 129 12.21 7.04 -12.67
CA LEU A 129 12.79 5.99 -11.84
C LEU A 129 12.83 4.61 -12.54
N VAL A 130 11.96 4.37 -13.53
CA VAL A 130 11.89 3.10 -14.28
C VAL A 130 12.62 3.25 -15.61
N ARG A 131 13.92 3.34 -15.58
CA ARG A 131 14.73 3.42 -16.80
C ARG A 131 15.55 2.17 -17.03
#